data_df357409265f27ecfdab178a7b5b9461
#
_entry.id   df357409265f27ecfdab178a7b5b9461
#
_cell.length_a   1.000
_cell.length_b   1.000
_cell.length_c   1.000
_cell.angle_alpha   90.00
_cell.angle_beta   90.00
_cell.angle_gamma   90.00
#
_symmetry.space_group_name_H-M   'P 1'
#
loop_
_entity.id
_entity.type
_entity.pdbx_description
1 polymer ?
#
loop_
_entity_poly.entity_id
_entity_poly.type
_entity_poly.pdbx_seq_one_letter_code
_entity_poly.pdbx_strand_id
1 'polypeptide(L)'
;MSDEPQVDLWSAYLPDPEAVADARRGGTPWVRVNMVASVDGAMSLAGRSGGLSSPADKAVFHTLRALADVVLVGAGTARTEGYGPVRLADDLVECRRAAGRPPLPRLAVVSDSGVIPPDQPFTDPERIGPETSPVIVLTSARGSEVLGSGNE
;
A
#
# COMPACT_ATOMS: atom_id res chain seq x y z
N MET A 1 29.58 -5.31 21.08
CA MET A 1 28.32 -4.67 20.67
C MET A 1 28.64 -3.99 19.36
N SER A 2 28.34 -4.66 18.26
CA SER A 2 28.73 -4.22 16.90
C SER A 2 27.83 -3.03 16.54
N ASP A 3 28.45 -1.87 16.41
CA ASP A 3 27.81 -0.67 15.88
C ASP A 3 27.73 -0.84 14.35
N GLU A 4 26.79 -1.69 13.89
CA GLU A 4 26.48 -1.76 12.47
C GLU A 4 25.75 -0.45 12.09
N PRO A 5 26.21 0.23 11.03
CA PRO A 5 25.56 1.45 10.59
C PRO A 5 24.09 1.16 10.25
N GLN A 6 23.17 1.76 11.03
CA GLN A 6 21.75 1.64 10.76
C GLN A 6 21.45 2.32 9.43
N VAL A 7 21.03 1.55 8.44
CA VAL A 7 20.68 2.07 7.11
C VAL A 7 19.43 2.96 7.25
N ASP A 8 19.55 4.22 6.87
CA ASP A 8 18.38 5.09 6.73
C ASP A 8 17.54 4.65 5.50
N LEU A 9 16.57 3.81 5.77
CA LEU A 9 15.68 3.27 4.73
C LEU A 9 14.89 4.36 4.01
N TRP A 10 14.51 5.45 4.70
CA TRP A 10 13.79 6.55 4.06
C TRP A 10 14.63 7.17 2.93
N SER A 11 15.85 7.59 3.24
CA SER A 11 16.75 8.17 2.23
C SER A 11 17.17 7.15 1.17
N ALA A 12 17.43 5.90 1.57
CA ALA A 12 17.85 4.84 0.64
C ALA A 12 16.80 4.49 -0.42
N TYR A 13 15.52 4.65 -0.08
CA TYR A 13 14.40 4.32 -0.98
C TYR A 13 13.67 5.54 -1.55
N LEU A 14 14.16 6.76 -1.33
CA LEU A 14 13.63 7.92 -2.05
C LEU A 14 13.68 7.67 -3.56
N PRO A 15 12.59 7.95 -4.29
CA PRO A 15 12.65 7.89 -5.74
C PRO A 15 13.57 8.98 -6.30
N ASP A 16 14.21 8.70 -7.43
CA ASP A 16 14.94 9.70 -8.18
C ASP A 16 14.01 10.86 -8.56
N PRO A 17 14.31 12.11 -8.14
CA PRO A 17 13.47 13.26 -8.43
C PRO A 17 13.27 13.51 -9.93
N GLU A 18 14.29 13.24 -10.75
CA GLU A 18 14.22 13.43 -12.21
C GLU A 18 13.27 12.41 -12.82
N ALA A 19 13.37 11.13 -12.44
CA ALA A 19 12.47 10.07 -12.91
C ALA A 19 11.00 10.34 -12.53
N VAL A 20 10.76 10.86 -11.32
CA VAL A 20 9.41 11.27 -10.90
C VAL A 20 8.91 12.47 -11.71
N ALA A 21 9.77 13.44 -11.97
CA ALA A 21 9.42 14.62 -12.75
C ALA A 21 9.12 14.25 -14.21
N ASP A 22 9.89 13.34 -14.79
CA ASP A 22 9.66 12.82 -16.15
C ASP A 22 8.33 12.08 -16.26
N ALA A 23 8.03 11.19 -15.33
CA ALA A 23 6.75 10.50 -15.27
C ALA A 23 5.58 11.49 -15.21
N ARG A 24 5.68 12.53 -14.37
CA ARG A 24 4.66 13.58 -14.26
C ARG A 24 4.51 14.37 -15.57
N ARG A 25 5.60 14.74 -16.24
CA ARG A 25 5.56 15.43 -17.54
C ARG A 25 4.91 14.56 -18.62
N GLY A 26 5.15 13.25 -18.57
CA GLY A 26 4.54 12.27 -19.47
C GLY A 26 3.09 11.91 -19.13
N GLY A 27 2.51 12.48 -18.05
CA GLY A 27 1.15 12.13 -17.58
C GLY A 27 1.02 10.69 -17.07
N THR A 28 2.14 10.05 -16.69
CA THR A 28 2.17 8.67 -16.19
C THR A 28 2.52 8.63 -14.71
N PRO A 29 1.97 7.68 -13.93
CA PRO A 29 2.40 7.50 -12.55
C PRO A 29 3.80 6.90 -12.49
N TRP A 30 4.60 7.33 -11.49
CA TRP A 30 5.81 6.61 -11.13
C TRP A 30 5.42 5.42 -10.23
N VAL A 31 5.73 4.20 -10.67
CA VAL A 31 5.28 2.97 -10.01
C VAL A 31 6.47 2.21 -9.43
N ARG A 32 6.34 1.80 -8.17
CA ARG A 32 7.25 0.86 -7.51
C ARG A 32 6.48 -0.38 -7.08
N VAL A 33 7.05 -1.54 -7.34
CA VAL A 33 6.51 -2.83 -6.93
C VAL A 33 7.39 -3.40 -5.81
N ASN A 34 6.77 -3.92 -4.76
CA ASN A 34 7.45 -4.69 -3.71
C ASN A 34 6.84 -6.08 -3.65
N MET A 35 7.68 -7.09 -3.77
CA MET A 35 7.28 -8.50 -3.73
C MET A 35 8.31 -9.30 -2.94
N VAL A 36 7.86 -10.28 -2.17
CA VAL A 36 8.71 -11.25 -1.49
C VAL A 36 8.54 -12.62 -2.13
N ALA A 37 9.65 -13.33 -2.32
CA ALA A 37 9.65 -14.72 -2.76
C ALA A 37 10.72 -15.50 -2.01
N SER A 38 10.52 -16.80 -1.81
CA SER A 38 11.55 -17.71 -1.32
C SER A 38 12.57 -18.03 -2.41
N VAL A 39 13.70 -18.61 -2.02
CA VAL A 39 14.79 -18.96 -2.96
C VAL A 39 14.35 -19.97 -4.03
N ASP A 40 13.39 -20.83 -3.71
CA ASP A 40 12.76 -21.78 -4.65
C ASP A 40 11.60 -21.17 -5.47
N GLY A 41 11.38 -19.86 -5.34
CA GLY A 41 10.40 -19.11 -6.13
C GLY A 41 8.98 -19.12 -5.57
N ALA A 42 8.74 -19.66 -4.37
CA ALA A 42 7.41 -19.59 -3.76
C ALA A 42 7.07 -18.15 -3.36
N MET A 43 5.86 -17.71 -3.70
CA MET A 43 5.35 -16.36 -3.40
C MET A 43 4.40 -16.34 -2.19
N SER A 44 4.10 -17.51 -1.63
CA SER A 44 3.26 -17.64 -0.43
C SER A 44 3.61 -18.90 0.35
N LEU A 45 3.39 -18.85 1.66
CA LEU A 45 3.42 -19.97 2.57
C LEU A 45 2.04 -20.11 3.21
N ALA A 46 1.41 -21.27 3.07
CA ALA A 46 0.03 -21.51 3.50
C ALA A 46 -0.97 -20.44 2.97
N GLY A 47 -0.79 -20.00 1.72
CA GLY A 47 -1.65 -19.05 1.04
C GLY A 47 -1.43 -17.57 1.39
N ARG A 48 -0.41 -17.25 2.22
CA ARG A 48 -0.08 -15.87 2.62
C ARG A 48 1.39 -15.55 2.38
N SER A 49 1.69 -14.30 2.04
CA SER A 49 3.06 -13.83 1.85
C SER A 49 3.78 -13.53 3.16
N GLY A 50 3.05 -13.21 4.22
CA GLY A 50 3.60 -12.78 5.51
C GLY A 50 4.55 -13.78 6.18
N GLY A 51 4.44 -15.09 5.88
CA GLY A 51 5.34 -16.13 6.36
C GLY A 51 6.73 -16.12 5.70
N LEU A 52 6.88 -15.44 4.55
CA LEU A 52 8.15 -15.30 3.83
C LEU A 52 8.91 -14.03 4.24
N SER A 53 8.24 -13.10 4.90
CA SER A 53 8.75 -11.76 5.20
C SER A 53 9.59 -11.74 6.47
N SER A 54 10.85 -11.33 6.37
CA SER A 54 11.73 -11.09 7.53
C SER A 54 11.42 -9.74 8.20
N PRO A 55 11.94 -9.47 9.42
CA PRO A 55 11.84 -8.14 10.03
C PRO A 55 12.44 -7.03 9.17
N ALA A 56 13.56 -7.30 8.48
CA ALA A 56 14.19 -6.34 7.56
C ALA A 56 13.29 -6.05 6.34
N ASP A 57 12.71 -7.09 5.73
CA ASP A 57 11.76 -6.93 4.63
C ASP A 57 10.51 -6.13 5.07
N LYS A 58 9.99 -6.40 6.26
CA LYS A 58 8.87 -5.62 6.82
C LYS A 58 9.22 -4.15 7.01
N ALA A 59 10.44 -3.84 7.47
CA ALA A 59 10.90 -2.46 7.60
C ALA A 59 10.93 -1.75 6.24
N VAL A 60 11.49 -2.39 5.22
CA VAL A 60 11.46 -1.88 3.83
C VAL A 60 10.02 -1.70 3.34
N PHE A 61 9.16 -2.68 3.53
CA PHE A 61 7.76 -2.63 3.14
C PHE A 61 7.01 -1.44 3.76
N HIS A 62 7.21 -1.16 5.05
CA HIS A 62 6.60 -0.01 5.73
C HIS A 62 7.17 1.31 5.22
N THR A 63 8.48 1.38 4.97
CA THR A 63 9.12 2.57 4.39
C THR A 63 8.59 2.85 2.98
N LEU A 64 8.46 1.83 2.13
CA LEU A 64 7.93 2.00 0.78
C LEU A 64 6.48 2.49 0.79
N ARG A 65 5.65 1.99 1.71
CA ARG A 65 4.29 2.51 1.92
C ARG A 65 4.30 3.96 2.35
N ALA A 66 5.20 4.33 3.23
CA ALA A 66 5.34 5.71 3.68
C ALA A 66 5.85 6.65 2.57
N LEU A 67 6.63 6.18 1.62
CA LEU A 67 7.09 6.95 0.47
C LEU A 67 6.04 7.09 -0.64
N ALA A 68 4.99 6.26 -0.65
CA ALA A 68 3.95 6.29 -1.66
C ALA A 68 2.93 7.40 -1.43
N ASP A 69 2.31 7.92 -2.50
CA ASP A 69 1.11 8.75 -2.43
C ASP A 69 -0.15 7.86 -2.40
N VAL A 70 -0.07 6.72 -3.09
CA VAL A 70 -1.12 5.70 -3.16
C VAL A 70 -0.49 4.32 -3.01
N VAL A 71 -1.03 3.49 -2.13
CA VAL A 71 -0.75 2.05 -2.05
C VAL A 71 -1.80 1.32 -2.87
N LEU A 72 -1.38 0.66 -3.95
CA LEU A 72 -2.25 -0.06 -4.86
C LEU A 72 -2.22 -1.55 -4.57
N VAL A 73 -3.40 -2.18 -4.45
CA VAL A 73 -3.52 -3.63 -4.21
C VAL A 73 -4.72 -4.21 -4.94
N GLY A 74 -4.60 -5.44 -5.45
CA GLY A 74 -5.74 -6.17 -5.98
C GLY A 74 -6.69 -6.63 -4.87
N ALA A 75 -8.00 -6.62 -5.13
CA ALA A 75 -9.03 -7.02 -4.16
C ALA A 75 -8.83 -8.45 -3.64
N GLY A 76 -8.36 -9.38 -4.49
CA GLY A 76 -7.98 -10.73 -4.07
C GLY A 76 -6.91 -10.75 -3.00
N THR A 77 -5.80 -10.04 -3.23
CA THR A 77 -4.69 -9.90 -2.28
C THR A 77 -5.15 -9.19 -1.02
N ALA A 78 -5.92 -8.10 -1.16
CA ALA A 78 -6.43 -7.34 -0.02
C ALA A 78 -7.26 -8.23 0.93
N ARG A 79 -8.12 -9.10 0.38
CA ARG A 79 -8.89 -10.08 1.17
C ARG A 79 -8.01 -11.13 1.83
N THR A 80 -7.13 -11.77 1.06
CA THR A 80 -6.29 -12.88 1.57
C THR A 80 -5.34 -12.42 2.66
N GLU A 81 -4.73 -11.26 2.49
CA GLU A 81 -3.76 -10.71 3.44
C GLU A 81 -4.40 -9.84 4.54
N GLY A 82 -5.71 -9.56 4.45
CA GLY A 82 -6.43 -8.77 5.44
C GLY A 82 -6.04 -7.28 5.43
N TYR A 83 -5.87 -6.68 4.24
CA TYR A 83 -5.55 -5.26 4.13
C TYR A 83 -6.67 -4.40 4.71
N GLY A 84 -6.29 -3.41 5.50
CA GLY A 84 -7.14 -2.30 5.95
C GLY A 84 -6.55 -0.96 5.53
N PRO A 85 -7.14 0.16 5.98
CA PRO A 85 -6.57 1.49 5.79
C PRO A 85 -5.10 1.51 6.18
N VAL A 86 -4.27 2.23 5.41
CA VAL A 86 -2.82 2.25 5.65
C VAL A 86 -2.54 2.87 7.01
N ARG A 87 -1.73 2.18 7.81
CA ARG A 87 -1.20 2.67 9.08
C ARG A 87 0.31 2.76 8.96
N LEU A 88 0.88 3.79 9.52
CA LEU A 88 2.32 4.03 9.59
C LEU A 88 2.73 4.23 11.04
N ALA A 89 3.98 3.94 11.35
CA ALA A 89 4.60 4.31 12.61
C ALA A 89 4.81 5.84 12.66
N ASP A 90 4.86 6.41 13.85
CA ASP A 90 4.86 7.87 14.05
C ASP A 90 6.06 8.55 13.38
N ASP A 91 7.24 7.94 13.42
CA ASP A 91 8.45 8.41 12.75
C ASP A 91 8.27 8.53 11.24
N LEU A 92 7.60 7.56 10.59
CA LEU A 92 7.30 7.60 9.17
C LEU A 92 6.22 8.65 8.84
N VAL A 93 5.27 8.87 9.74
CA VAL A 93 4.29 9.97 9.62
C VAL A 93 4.99 11.32 9.66
N GLU A 94 5.94 11.50 10.58
CA GLU A 94 6.74 12.74 10.69
C GLU A 94 7.62 12.95 9.43
N CYS A 95 8.27 11.90 8.91
CA CYS A 95 9.01 11.99 7.64
C CYS A 95 8.11 12.46 6.48
N ARG A 96 6.87 11.97 6.40
CA ARG A 96 5.90 12.41 5.38
C ARG A 96 5.53 13.88 5.54
N ARG A 97 5.24 14.32 6.78
CA ARG A 97 4.92 15.72 7.08
C ARG A 97 6.07 16.65 6.74
N ALA A 98 7.30 16.28 7.12
CA ALA A 98 8.51 17.03 6.77
C ALA A 98 8.72 17.14 5.25
N ALA A 99 8.30 16.13 4.49
CA ALA A 99 8.33 16.13 3.02
C ALA A 99 7.11 16.85 2.38
N GLY A 100 6.24 17.52 3.15
CA GLY A 100 5.06 18.23 2.66
C GLY A 100 3.96 17.32 2.14
N ARG A 101 3.92 16.06 2.59
CA ARG A 101 2.92 15.06 2.17
C ARG A 101 1.81 14.90 3.22
N PRO A 102 0.61 14.44 2.83
CA PRO A 102 -0.39 14.00 3.79
C PRO A 102 0.17 12.96 4.75
N PRO A 103 -0.27 12.91 6.02
CA PRO A 103 0.29 12.01 7.03
C PRO A 103 0.20 10.53 6.64
N LEU A 104 -0.83 10.16 5.90
CA LEU A 104 -1.02 8.80 5.41
C LEU A 104 -1.21 8.76 3.89
N PRO A 105 -0.70 7.74 3.19
CA PRO A 105 -1.00 7.50 1.78
C PRO A 105 -2.43 6.99 1.64
N ARG A 106 -3.02 7.11 0.46
CA ARG A 106 -4.30 6.49 0.14
C ARG A 106 -4.14 5.00 -0.10
N LEU A 107 -5.15 4.20 0.25
CA LEU A 107 -5.24 2.81 -0.17
C LEU A 107 -6.15 2.73 -1.41
N ALA A 108 -5.66 2.19 -2.51
CA ALA A 108 -6.44 1.92 -3.71
C ALA A 108 -6.58 0.40 -3.91
N VAL A 109 -7.82 -0.09 -3.92
CA VAL A 109 -8.14 -1.50 -4.13
C VAL A 109 -8.70 -1.69 -5.53
N VAL A 110 -8.05 -2.53 -6.34
CA VAL A 110 -8.48 -2.83 -7.71
C VAL A 110 -9.40 -4.05 -7.71
N SER A 111 -10.63 -3.89 -8.22
CA SER A 111 -11.61 -4.96 -8.36
C SER A 111 -12.31 -4.85 -9.72
N ASP A 112 -12.05 -5.77 -10.64
CA ASP A 112 -12.71 -5.75 -11.96
C ASP A 112 -14.22 -5.96 -11.83
N SER A 113 -14.66 -6.88 -10.97
CA SER A 113 -16.08 -7.19 -10.77
C SER A 113 -16.86 -6.14 -9.98
N GLY A 114 -16.20 -5.24 -9.23
CA GLY A 114 -16.85 -4.34 -8.29
C GLY A 114 -17.43 -5.03 -7.04
N VAL A 115 -17.37 -6.36 -6.94
CA VAL A 115 -17.86 -7.09 -5.76
C VAL A 115 -16.87 -6.94 -4.62
N ILE A 116 -17.24 -6.13 -3.63
CA ILE A 116 -16.48 -5.90 -2.40
C ILE A 116 -17.33 -6.36 -1.22
N PRO A 117 -16.95 -7.47 -0.54
CA PRO A 117 -17.66 -7.90 0.65
C PRO A 117 -17.58 -6.84 1.77
N PRO A 118 -18.67 -6.61 2.52
CA PRO A 118 -18.74 -5.55 3.54
C PRO A 118 -17.89 -5.84 4.79
N ASP A 119 -17.51 -7.09 4.98
CA ASP A 119 -16.73 -7.57 6.14
C ASP A 119 -15.20 -7.41 5.97
N GLN A 120 -14.76 -6.73 4.91
CA GLN A 120 -13.34 -6.55 4.68
C GLN A 120 -12.77 -5.44 5.57
N PRO A 121 -11.50 -5.57 6.06
CA PRO A 121 -10.90 -4.54 6.90
C PRO A 121 -10.81 -3.16 6.24
N PHE A 122 -10.78 -3.09 4.91
CA PHE A 122 -10.75 -1.83 4.16
C PHE A 122 -12.15 -1.24 3.87
N THR A 123 -13.22 -1.95 4.19
CA THR A 123 -14.61 -1.47 4.12
C THR A 123 -15.26 -1.32 5.49
N ASP A 124 -14.58 -1.76 6.56
CA ASP A 124 -15.07 -1.72 7.94
C ASP A 124 -15.19 -0.27 8.43
N PRO A 125 -16.41 0.24 8.73
CA PRO A 125 -16.63 1.61 9.20
C PRO A 125 -15.91 1.92 10.51
N GLU A 126 -15.67 0.91 11.37
CA GLU A 126 -14.96 1.09 12.63
C GLU A 126 -13.46 1.32 12.42
N ARG A 127 -12.94 0.91 11.26
CA ARG A 127 -11.53 1.08 10.86
C ARG A 127 -11.30 2.29 9.96
N ILE A 128 -12.38 2.84 9.39
CA ILE A 128 -12.35 4.00 8.49
C ILE A 128 -12.85 5.21 9.25
N GLY A 129 -12.03 6.24 9.37
CA GLY A 129 -12.35 7.46 10.08
C GLY A 129 -11.50 8.63 9.60
N PRO A 130 -11.70 9.83 10.14
CA PRO A 130 -10.97 11.03 9.73
C PRO A 130 -9.45 10.94 9.95
N GLU A 131 -9.01 10.13 10.89
CA GLU A 131 -7.60 9.87 11.21
C GLU A 131 -7.00 8.68 10.45
N THR A 132 -7.75 8.08 9.53
CA THR A 132 -7.29 6.92 8.77
C THR A 132 -6.98 7.27 7.32
N SER A 133 -6.21 6.41 6.67
CA SER A 133 -5.93 6.49 5.24
C SER A 133 -7.23 6.40 4.44
N PRO A 134 -7.49 7.33 3.49
CA PRO A 134 -8.62 7.20 2.59
C PRO A 134 -8.53 5.93 1.74
N VAL A 135 -9.66 5.23 1.59
CA VAL A 135 -9.76 4.04 0.74
C VAL A 135 -10.49 4.39 -0.56
N ILE A 136 -9.94 3.94 -1.68
CA ILE A 136 -10.47 4.15 -3.03
C ILE A 136 -10.65 2.77 -3.66
N VAL A 137 -11.78 2.53 -4.31
CA VAL A 137 -12.00 1.36 -5.16
C VAL A 137 -11.84 1.77 -6.61
N LEU A 138 -10.92 1.10 -7.31
CA LEU A 138 -10.72 1.23 -8.75
C LEU A 138 -11.37 0.02 -9.42
N THR A 139 -12.32 0.27 -10.31
CA THR A 139 -13.09 -0.79 -10.97
C THR A 139 -13.39 -0.46 -12.43
N SER A 140 -13.84 -1.46 -13.20
CA SER A 140 -14.36 -1.29 -14.56
C SER A 140 -15.73 -0.60 -14.53
N ALA A 141 -16.20 -0.12 -15.70
CA ALA A 141 -17.54 0.45 -15.83
C ALA A 141 -18.63 -0.54 -15.34
N ARG A 142 -18.50 -1.82 -15.68
CA ARG A 142 -19.38 -2.89 -15.21
C ARG A 142 -19.34 -3.08 -13.69
N GLY A 143 -18.14 -3.05 -13.12
CA GLY A 143 -17.96 -3.17 -11.67
C GLY A 143 -18.52 -1.95 -10.91
N SER A 144 -18.50 -0.77 -11.53
CA SER A 144 -19.10 0.44 -10.96
C SER A 144 -20.63 0.33 -10.81
N GLU A 145 -21.32 -0.31 -11.76
CA GLU A 145 -22.75 -0.58 -11.67
C GLU A 145 -23.06 -1.49 -10.48
N VAL A 146 -22.22 -2.51 -10.25
CA VAL A 146 -22.38 -3.43 -9.11
C VAL A 146 -22.17 -2.72 -7.78
N LEU A 147 -21.14 -1.86 -7.68
CA LEU A 147 -20.90 -1.07 -6.47
C LEU A 147 -22.05 -0.09 -6.18
N GLY A 148 -22.64 0.51 -7.22
CA GLY A 148 -23.76 1.45 -7.09
C GLY A 148 -25.07 0.78 -6.64
N SER A 149 -25.30 -0.46 -7.03
CA SER A 149 -26.52 -1.21 -6.68
C SER A 149 -26.50 -1.83 -5.27
N GLY A 150 -25.36 -1.87 -4.61
CA GLY A 150 -25.22 -2.44 -3.26
C GLY A 150 -25.48 -1.45 -2.11
N ASN A 151 -25.86 -0.20 -2.41
CA ASN A 151 -26.12 0.87 -1.41
C ASN A 151 -27.61 1.23 -1.28
N GLU A 152 -28.54 0.38 -1.73
CA GLU A 152 -29.98 0.52 -1.49
C GLU A 152 -30.49 -0.37 -0.37
#